data_73b510d92883afaaebef5ae272265e80
#
_entry.id   73b510d92883afaaebef5ae272265e80
#
_cell.length_a   1.000
_cell.length_b   1.000
_cell.length_c   1.000
_cell.angle_alpha   90.00
_cell.angle_beta   90.00
_cell.angle_gamma   90.00
#
_symmetry.space_group_name_H-M   'P 1'
#
loop_
_entity.id
_entity.type
_entity.pdbx_description
1 polymer ?
#
loop_
_entity_poly.entity_id
_entity_poly.type
_entity_poly.pdbx_seq_one_letter_code
_entity_poly.pdbx_strand_id
1 'polypeptide(L)'
;MTSNRTHRISKELADIHADQHSQILVDLVGAGDDLTHLRGSFRGPPGTPYEGGTYYIDIKIPPEYPFRPPVMKFVTKVWHPNISSQTGAICLDTLSTAWSPVLTIKSALLSLQSLLSTPEPKDPQDAEVANMLMRNPKEFDRVARQWAVEHAGAPKRQLGESSGGATDESIRKQQQKTKEEEEKEQLAAYDGYNKDLIDRFCHMGFDVPRVVSAFKYVGIDRMGGEDYELEEAYMGDVTARLLGEP
;
A
#
# COMPACT_ATOMS: atom_id res chain seq x y z
N MET A 1 -17.23 6.64 -34.54
CA MET A 1 -17.71 6.81 -33.18
C MET A 1 -16.79 6.02 -32.28
N THR A 2 -15.99 6.68 -31.42
CA THR A 2 -15.15 6.02 -30.44
C THR A 2 -16.02 5.30 -29.41
N SER A 3 -15.74 4.03 -29.13
CA SER A 3 -16.54 3.28 -28.15
C SER A 3 -16.34 3.87 -26.75
N ASN A 4 -17.34 3.75 -25.88
CA ASN A 4 -17.23 4.20 -24.47
C ASN A 4 -15.99 3.61 -23.76
N ARG A 5 -15.59 2.38 -24.14
CA ARG A 5 -14.36 1.74 -23.65
C ARG A 5 -13.11 2.52 -24.08
N THR A 6 -12.99 2.87 -25.36
CA THR A 6 -11.85 3.62 -25.90
C THR A 6 -11.71 4.98 -25.21
N HIS A 7 -12.83 5.69 -25.04
CA HIS A 7 -12.83 6.97 -24.34
C HIS A 7 -12.38 6.82 -22.87
N ARG A 8 -12.87 5.79 -22.19
CA ARG A 8 -12.47 5.47 -20.81
C ARG A 8 -10.97 5.21 -20.70
N ILE A 9 -10.40 4.35 -21.56
CA ILE A 9 -8.97 4.02 -21.55
C ILE A 9 -8.13 5.27 -21.85
N SER A 10 -8.50 6.06 -22.87
CA SER A 10 -7.78 7.30 -23.20
C SER A 10 -7.73 8.29 -22.04
N LYS A 11 -8.85 8.43 -21.30
CA LYS A 11 -8.90 9.28 -20.11
C LYS A 11 -7.98 8.76 -19.01
N GLU A 12 -8.02 7.45 -18.72
CA GLU A 12 -7.15 6.85 -17.71
C GLU A 12 -5.66 6.99 -18.04
N LEU A 13 -5.28 6.84 -19.32
CA LEU A 13 -3.91 7.08 -19.77
C LEU A 13 -3.49 8.54 -19.58
N ALA A 14 -4.38 9.49 -19.93
CA ALA A 14 -4.12 10.91 -19.70
C ALA A 14 -3.95 11.22 -18.20
N ASP A 15 -4.79 10.64 -17.32
CA ASP A 15 -4.70 10.80 -15.88
C ASP A 15 -3.39 10.20 -15.31
N ILE A 16 -2.93 9.06 -15.84
CA ILE A 16 -1.65 8.45 -15.46
C ILE A 16 -0.48 9.34 -15.89
N HIS A 17 -0.48 9.83 -17.12
CA HIS A 17 0.60 10.70 -17.62
C HIS A 17 0.67 12.05 -16.89
N ALA A 18 -0.45 12.55 -16.40
CA ALA A 18 -0.50 13.77 -15.60
C ALA A 18 0.03 13.59 -14.16
N ASP A 19 0.01 12.35 -13.64
CA ASP A 19 0.46 12.06 -12.28
C ASP A 19 1.94 11.66 -12.22
N GLN A 20 2.77 12.63 -11.93
CA GLN A 20 4.21 12.42 -11.76
C GLN A 20 4.59 11.83 -10.38
N HIS A 21 3.67 11.83 -9.40
CA HIS A 21 3.97 11.41 -8.03
C HIS A 21 3.94 9.89 -7.86
N SER A 22 3.02 9.20 -8.53
CA SER A 22 2.87 7.74 -8.38
C SER A 22 4.03 6.92 -8.98
N GLN A 23 4.84 7.53 -9.85
CA GLN A 23 5.91 6.85 -10.60
C GLN A 23 5.41 5.62 -11.39
N ILE A 24 4.13 5.61 -11.73
CA ILE A 24 3.51 4.62 -12.60
C ILE A 24 3.50 5.16 -14.01
N LEU A 25 4.02 4.36 -14.95
CA LEU A 25 3.98 4.69 -16.36
C LEU A 25 3.18 3.64 -17.11
N VAL A 26 2.44 4.07 -18.12
CA VAL A 26 1.70 3.18 -19.02
C VAL A 26 1.82 3.69 -20.43
N ASP A 27 2.32 2.84 -21.32
CA ASP A 27 2.52 3.13 -22.73
C ASP A 27 1.79 2.11 -23.62
N LEU A 28 1.54 2.49 -24.87
CA LEU A 28 1.02 1.58 -25.89
C LEU A 28 2.09 0.55 -26.29
N VAL A 29 1.67 -0.67 -26.57
CA VAL A 29 2.56 -1.71 -27.10
C VAL A 29 2.49 -1.70 -28.63
N GLY A 30 3.60 -1.37 -29.29
CA GLY A 30 3.71 -1.35 -30.76
C GLY A 30 3.51 0.02 -31.40
N ALA A 31 3.61 0.06 -32.73
CA ALA A 31 3.43 1.26 -33.53
C ALA A 31 1.96 1.35 -33.99
N GLY A 32 1.10 1.93 -33.17
CA GLY A 32 -0.31 2.10 -33.53
C GLY A 32 -1.13 2.64 -32.38
N ASP A 33 -2.42 2.93 -32.64
CA ASP A 33 -3.37 3.47 -31.66
C ASP A 33 -4.17 2.37 -30.95
N ASP A 34 -3.62 1.15 -30.82
CA ASP A 34 -4.29 0.03 -30.16
C ASP A 34 -4.27 0.18 -28.64
N LEU A 35 -5.35 0.74 -28.11
CA LEU A 35 -5.54 0.93 -26.67
C LEU A 35 -5.86 -0.38 -25.93
N THR A 36 -5.91 -1.52 -26.61
CA THR A 36 -6.24 -2.81 -25.98
C THR A 36 -5.02 -3.56 -25.47
N HIS A 37 -3.81 -3.14 -25.88
CA HIS A 37 -2.56 -3.74 -25.47
C HIS A 37 -1.58 -2.67 -24.97
N LEU A 38 -1.36 -2.65 -23.67
CA LEU A 38 -0.57 -1.64 -22.99
C LEU A 38 0.59 -2.28 -22.24
N ARG A 39 1.60 -1.49 -21.95
CA ARG A 39 2.71 -1.83 -21.06
C ARG A 39 2.74 -0.87 -19.90
N GLY A 40 2.47 -1.40 -18.70
CA GLY A 40 2.66 -0.67 -17.46
C GLY A 40 4.07 -0.85 -16.90
N SER A 41 4.53 0.10 -16.11
CA SER A 41 5.72 -0.06 -15.29
C SER A 41 5.62 0.72 -13.99
N PHE A 42 6.31 0.21 -12.97
CA PHE A 42 6.46 0.85 -11.67
C PHE A 42 7.79 0.49 -11.01
N ARG A 43 8.18 1.29 -10.02
CA ARG A 43 9.38 1.03 -9.22
C ARG A 43 9.09 0.04 -8.11
N GLY A 44 10.06 -0.83 -7.82
CA GLY A 44 9.98 -1.72 -6.67
C GLY A 44 9.88 -0.93 -5.36
N PRO A 45 8.99 -1.35 -4.44
CA PRO A 45 8.74 -0.64 -3.20
C PRO A 45 9.99 -0.51 -2.33
N PRO A 46 10.21 0.64 -1.66
CA PRO A 46 11.33 0.82 -0.75
C PRO A 46 11.26 -0.16 0.44
N GLY A 47 12.41 -0.51 0.98
CA GLY A 47 12.49 -1.45 2.11
C GLY A 47 12.21 -2.92 1.76
N THR A 48 11.98 -3.25 0.50
CA THR A 48 11.75 -4.61 0.02
C THR A 48 12.96 -5.15 -0.77
N PRO A 49 13.06 -6.47 -0.98
CA PRO A 49 14.09 -7.04 -1.87
C PRO A 49 14.02 -6.48 -3.30
N TYR A 50 12.89 -5.92 -3.69
CA TYR A 50 12.60 -5.41 -5.03
C TYR A 50 13.01 -3.96 -5.25
N GLU A 51 13.41 -3.26 -4.18
CA GLU A 51 13.76 -1.84 -4.19
C GLU A 51 14.82 -1.50 -5.25
N GLY A 52 14.61 -0.38 -5.95
CA GLY A 52 15.50 0.11 -7.01
C GLY A 52 15.32 -0.58 -8.36
N GLY A 53 14.55 -1.68 -8.43
CA GLY A 53 14.16 -2.33 -9.69
C GLY A 53 13.03 -1.59 -10.40
N THR A 54 12.91 -1.80 -11.72
CA THR A 54 11.76 -1.37 -12.53
C THR A 54 11.04 -2.61 -13.05
N TYR A 55 9.75 -2.71 -12.77
CA TYR A 55 8.94 -3.87 -13.10
C TYR A 55 7.97 -3.52 -14.22
N TYR A 56 8.02 -4.27 -15.31
CA TYR A 56 7.17 -4.11 -16.48
C TYR A 56 6.04 -5.12 -16.45
N ILE A 57 4.84 -4.64 -16.78
CA ILE A 57 3.59 -5.39 -16.77
C ILE A 57 2.99 -5.35 -18.17
N ASP A 58 2.70 -6.51 -18.74
CA ASP A 58 1.87 -6.66 -19.95
C ASP A 58 0.40 -6.53 -19.55
N ILE A 59 -0.34 -5.65 -20.21
CA ILE A 59 -1.71 -5.30 -19.89
C ILE A 59 -2.58 -5.49 -21.12
N LYS A 60 -3.51 -6.42 -21.05
CA LYS A 60 -4.51 -6.65 -22.11
C LYS A 60 -5.89 -6.24 -21.62
N ILE A 61 -6.51 -5.31 -22.34
CA ILE A 61 -7.82 -4.76 -21.99
C ILE A 61 -8.92 -5.59 -22.67
N PRO A 62 -9.78 -6.30 -21.91
CA PRO A 62 -10.86 -7.09 -22.49
C PRO A 62 -11.94 -6.22 -23.13
N PRO A 63 -12.76 -6.81 -24.04
CA PRO A 63 -13.87 -6.08 -24.66
C PRO A 63 -14.87 -5.51 -23.65
N GLU A 64 -15.05 -6.19 -22.53
CA GLU A 64 -16.00 -5.85 -21.47
C GLU A 64 -15.46 -4.83 -20.45
N TYR A 65 -14.26 -4.31 -20.64
CA TYR A 65 -13.71 -3.27 -19.77
C TYR A 65 -14.60 -2.02 -19.76
N PRO A 66 -14.89 -1.39 -18.60
CA PRO A 66 -14.34 -1.65 -17.26
C PRO A 66 -15.10 -2.68 -16.40
N PHE A 67 -16.11 -3.36 -16.93
CA PHE A 67 -16.90 -4.35 -16.16
C PHE A 67 -16.12 -5.63 -15.87
N ARG A 68 -15.11 -5.92 -16.67
CA ARG A 68 -14.09 -6.94 -16.40
C ARG A 68 -12.73 -6.30 -16.20
N PRO A 69 -11.90 -6.85 -15.29
CA PRO A 69 -10.56 -6.35 -15.05
C PRO A 69 -9.66 -6.49 -16.30
N PRO A 70 -8.62 -5.67 -16.41
CA PRO A 70 -7.55 -5.92 -17.37
C PRO A 70 -6.82 -7.22 -17.01
N VAL A 71 -6.37 -7.96 -18.01
CA VAL A 71 -5.50 -9.12 -17.81
C VAL A 71 -4.07 -8.61 -17.71
N MET A 72 -3.44 -8.83 -16.55
CA MET A 72 -2.10 -8.34 -16.27
C MET A 72 -1.12 -9.50 -16.02
N LYS A 73 0.11 -9.31 -16.50
CA LYS A 73 1.18 -10.29 -16.37
C LYS A 73 2.52 -9.58 -16.22
N PHE A 74 3.37 -10.03 -15.30
CA PHE A 74 4.73 -9.52 -15.22
C PHE A 74 5.55 -9.95 -16.45
N VAL A 75 6.17 -8.97 -17.11
CA VAL A 75 7.18 -9.18 -18.16
C VAL A 75 8.55 -9.34 -17.51
N THR A 76 8.83 -8.49 -16.53
CA THR A 76 10.02 -8.60 -15.70
C THR A 76 9.90 -9.84 -14.81
N LYS A 77 10.90 -10.72 -14.82
CA LYS A 77 10.91 -11.88 -13.94
C LYS A 77 11.02 -11.43 -12.48
N VAL A 78 10.20 -12.05 -11.62
CA VAL A 78 10.11 -11.72 -10.20
C VAL A 78 10.13 -13.01 -9.37
N TRP A 79 10.91 -13.03 -8.30
CA TRP A 79 10.91 -14.10 -7.32
C TRP A 79 9.92 -13.73 -6.21
N HIS A 80 8.64 -14.15 -6.35
CA HIS A 80 7.57 -13.75 -5.45
C HIS A 80 6.51 -14.87 -5.32
N PRO A 81 5.98 -15.17 -4.11
CA PRO A 81 5.03 -16.27 -3.91
C PRO A 81 3.77 -16.19 -4.79
N ASN A 82 3.26 -14.98 -5.01
CA ASN A 82 1.99 -14.76 -5.73
C ASN A 82 2.18 -14.44 -7.22
N ILE A 83 3.41 -14.60 -7.74
CA ILE A 83 3.76 -14.36 -9.13
C ILE A 83 4.58 -15.55 -9.62
N SER A 84 4.15 -16.17 -10.71
CA SER A 84 4.90 -17.29 -11.31
C SER A 84 6.28 -16.81 -11.77
N SER A 85 7.33 -17.39 -11.21
CA SER A 85 8.73 -17.13 -11.57
C SER A 85 9.05 -17.48 -13.03
N GLN A 86 8.30 -18.39 -13.62
CA GLN A 86 8.47 -18.86 -14.99
C GLN A 86 7.69 -18.03 -16.01
N THR A 87 6.43 -17.73 -15.71
CA THR A 87 5.50 -17.13 -16.67
C THR A 87 5.15 -15.68 -16.40
N GLY A 88 5.39 -15.19 -15.19
CA GLY A 88 4.96 -13.87 -14.72
C GLY A 88 3.45 -13.77 -14.46
N ALA A 89 2.72 -14.90 -14.54
CA ALA A 89 1.29 -14.92 -14.22
C ALA A 89 1.09 -14.54 -12.75
N ILE A 90 0.05 -13.76 -12.50
CA ILE A 90 -0.33 -13.28 -11.15
C ILE A 90 -1.49 -14.14 -10.68
N CYS A 91 -1.60 -14.41 -9.38
CA CYS A 91 -2.76 -15.10 -8.84
C CYS A 91 -4.05 -14.38 -9.26
N LEU A 92 -5.00 -15.15 -9.81
CA LEU A 92 -6.22 -14.61 -10.43
C LEU A 92 -7.05 -13.78 -9.45
N ASP A 93 -7.04 -14.16 -8.18
CA ASP A 93 -7.83 -13.52 -7.13
C ASP A 93 -7.33 -12.13 -6.75
N THR A 94 -6.05 -11.85 -6.95
CA THR A 94 -5.44 -10.55 -6.59
C THR A 94 -6.09 -9.37 -7.31
N LEU A 95 -6.57 -9.57 -8.53
CA LEU A 95 -7.19 -8.51 -9.33
C LEU A 95 -8.69 -8.76 -9.60
N SER A 96 -9.16 -10.02 -9.62
CA SER A 96 -10.51 -10.35 -10.08
C SER A 96 -11.58 -10.26 -8.99
N THR A 97 -11.28 -10.68 -7.77
CA THR A 97 -12.27 -10.70 -6.67
C THR A 97 -12.60 -9.30 -6.13
N ALA A 98 -11.64 -8.39 -6.17
CA ALA A 98 -11.82 -7.01 -5.72
C ALA A 98 -12.12 -6.03 -6.86
N TRP A 99 -12.25 -6.50 -8.12
CA TRP A 99 -12.46 -5.61 -9.25
C TRP A 99 -13.86 -5.00 -9.25
N SER A 100 -13.91 -3.70 -9.48
CA SER A 100 -15.12 -2.92 -9.69
C SER A 100 -14.90 -1.95 -10.86
N PRO A 101 -15.94 -1.58 -11.64
CA PRO A 101 -15.82 -0.61 -12.73
C PRO A 101 -15.32 0.79 -12.31
N VAL A 102 -15.30 1.08 -11.01
CA VAL A 102 -14.73 2.32 -10.46
C VAL A 102 -13.20 2.29 -10.46
N LEU A 103 -12.63 1.09 -10.39
CA LEU A 103 -11.17 0.90 -10.43
C LEU A 103 -10.62 1.22 -11.81
N THR A 104 -9.34 1.57 -11.85
CA THR A 104 -8.62 2.00 -13.04
C THR A 104 -7.39 1.13 -13.29
N ILE A 105 -6.79 1.23 -14.47
CA ILE A 105 -5.50 0.61 -14.80
C ILE A 105 -4.44 1.04 -13.77
N LYS A 106 -4.43 2.32 -13.39
CA LYS A 106 -3.53 2.85 -12.37
C LYS A 106 -3.71 2.18 -11.02
N SER A 107 -4.96 2.06 -10.52
CA SER A 107 -5.22 1.41 -9.23
C SER A 107 -4.83 -0.06 -9.24
N ALA A 108 -5.00 -0.76 -10.36
CA ALA A 108 -4.53 -2.13 -10.53
C ALA A 108 -2.99 -2.24 -10.46
N LEU A 109 -2.26 -1.33 -11.11
CA LEU A 109 -0.79 -1.29 -11.03
C LEU A 109 -0.29 -0.96 -9.62
N LEU A 110 -0.97 -0.05 -8.90
CA LEU A 110 -0.68 0.24 -7.48
C LEU A 110 -0.91 -0.99 -6.59
N SER A 111 -1.97 -1.76 -6.85
CA SER A 111 -2.21 -3.02 -6.13
C SER A 111 -1.09 -4.05 -6.39
N LEU A 112 -0.59 -4.15 -7.62
CA LEU A 112 0.54 -5.02 -7.94
C LEU A 112 1.85 -4.54 -7.31
N GLN A 113 2.07 -3.24 -7.24
CA GLN A 113 3.22 -2.68 -6.53
C GLN A 113 3.13 -2.99 -5.03
N SER A 114 1.96 -2.84 -4.41
CA SER A 114 1.71 -3.17 -3.01
C SER A 114 1.89 -4.66 -2.73
N LEU A 115 1.49 -5.54 -3.67
CA LEU A 115 1.70 -7.00 -3.55
C LEU A 115 3.17 -7.36 -3.33
N LEU A 116 4.11 -6.63 -3.96
CA LEU A 116 5.53 -6.86 -3.74
C LEU A 116 5.99 -6.57 -2.30
N SER A 117 5.26 -5.74 -1.56
CA SER A 117 5.54 -5.45 -0.14
C SER A 117 4.87 -6.42 0.82
N THR A 118 3.79 -7.05 0.40
CA THR A 118 2.93 -7.90 1.26
C THR A 118 2.67 -9.25 0.61
N PRO A 119 3.68 -10.14 0.53
CA PRO A 119 3.50 -11.46 -0.04
C PRO A 119 2.54 -12.32 0.80
N GLU A 120 1.63 -13.05 0.15
CA GLU A 120 0.71 -14.00 0.79
C GLU A 120 1.13 -15.45 0.44
N PRO A 121 1.97 -16.08 1.27
CA PRO A 121 2.49 -17.42 0.97
C PRO A 121 1.49 -18.54 1.21
N LYS A 122 0.32 -18.27 1.81
CA LYS A 122 -0.71 -19.29 2.06
C LYS A 122 -1.55 -19.58 0.82
N ASP A 123 -1.62 -18.62 -0.11
CA ASP A 123 -2.29 -18.79 -1.41
C ASP A 123 -1.30 -18.47 -2.56
N PRO A 124 -0.36 -19.40 -2.82
CA PRO A 124 0.74 -19.11 -3.72
C PRO A 124 0.39 -19.39 -5.19
N GLN A 125 0.90 -18.53 -6.07
CA GLN A 125 1.02 -18.80 -7.51
C GLN A 125 2.30 -19.59 -7.81
N ASP A 126 3.31 -19.50 -6.94
CA ASP A 126 4.58 -20.22 -7.03
C ASP A 126 4.88 -20.90 -5.69
N ALA A 127 4.67 -22.22 -5.64
CA ALA A 127 4.81 -23.00 -4.42
C ALA A 127 6.27 -23.10 -3.93
N GLU A 128 7.24 -23.10 -4.84
CA GLU A 128 8.66 -23.14 -4.48
C GLU A 128 9.05 -21.86 -3.75
N VAL A 129 8.68 -20.72 -4.31
CA VAL A 129 8.95 -19.41 -3.73
C VAL A 129 8.26 -19.25 -2.38
N ALA A 130 6.99 -19.66 -2.27
CA ALA A 130 6.24 -19.62 -1.02
C ALA A 130 6.87 -20.50 0.08
N ASN A 131 7.27 -21.70 -0.27
CA ASN A 131 7.98 -22.58 0.66
C ASN A 131 9.32 -21.99 1.13
N MET A 132 10.06 -21.35 0.23
CA MET A 132 11.30 -20.66 0.60
C MET A 132 11.02 -19.53 1.57
N LEU A 133 10.05 -18.67 1.29
CA LEU A 133 9.67 -17.57 2.18
C LEU A 133 9.29 -18.07 3.58
N MET A 134 8.48 -19.15 3.67
CA MET A 134 8.04 -19.68 4.96
C MET A 134 9.15 -20.36 5.75
N ARG A 135 10.07 -21.07 5.08
CA ARG A 135 11.13 -21.84 5.75
C ARG A 135 12.39 -21.05 6.01
N ASN A 136 12.77 -20.18 5.12
CA ASN A 136 14.00 -19.39 5.17
C ASN A 136 13.81 -17.98 4.57
N PRO A 137 13.19 -17.05 5.31
CA PRO A 137 12.93 -15.68 4.82
C PRO A 137 14.21 -14.95 4.36
N LYS A 138 15.34 -15.16 5.05
CA LYS A 138 16.62 -14.52 4.68
C LYS A 138 17.11 -15.00 3.31
N GLU A 139 16.97 -16.28 3.01
CA GLU A 139 17.34 -16.82 1.70
C GLU A 139 16.37 -16.35 0.62
N PHE A 140 15.08 -16.27 0.93
CA PHE A 140 14.10 -15.66 0.05
C PHE A 140 14.49 -14.22 -0.32
N ASP A 141 14.80 -13.38 0.66
CA ASP A 141 15.21 -11.99 0.44
C ASP A 141 16.47 -11.90 -0.42
N ARG A 142 17.44 -12.78 -0.18
CA ARG A 142 18.68 -12.86 -0.96
C ARG A 142 18.39 -13.19 -2.43
N VAL A 143 17.58 -14.22 -2.68
CA VAL A 143 17.22 -14.65 -4.04
C VAL A 143 16.36 -13.61 -4.74
N ALA A 144 15.34 -13.09 -4.06
CA ALA A 144 14.47 -12.04 -4.60
C ALA A 144 15.29 -10.78 -4.99
N ARG A 145 16.25 -10.39 -4.13
CA ARG A 145 17.18 -9.30 -4.43
C ARG A 145 18.06 -9.58 -5.61
N GLN A 146 18.58 -10.79 -5.71
CA GLN A 146 19.39 -11.21 -6.86
C GLN A 146 18.58 -11.09 -8.16
N TRP A 147 17.34 -11.57 -8.18
CA TRP A 147 16.44 -11.45 -9.33
C TRP A 147 16.09 -9.99 -9.67
N ALA A 148 15.92 -9.14 -8.66
CA ALA A 148 15.72 -7.71 -8.88
C ALA A 148 16.92 -7.06 -9.60
N VAL A 149 18.14 -7.46 -9.25
CA VAL A 149 19.36 -6.99 -9.92
C VAL A 149 19.45 -7.53 -11.36
N GLU A 150 19.19 -8.82 -11.55
CA GLU A 150 19.36 -9.48 -12.83
C GLU A 150 18.29 -9.12 -13.86
N HIS A 151 17.04 -8.95 -13.39
CA HIS A 151 15.89 -8.84 -14.29
C HIS A 151 15.19 -7.48 -14.25
N ALA A 152 15.28 -6.75 -13.13
CA ALA A 152 14.61 -5.46 -12.95
C ALA A 152 15.57 -4.26 -12.95
N GLY A 153 16.89 -4.49 -13.14
CA GLY A 153 17.88 -3.43 -13.16
C GLY A 153 18.13 -2.75 -11.81
N ALA A 154 17.81 -3.42 -10.70
CA ALA A 154 18.12 -2.90 -9.38
C ALA A 154 19.66 -2.79 -9.21
N PRO A 155 20.16 -1.78 -8.47
CA PRO A 155 21.59 -1.61 -8.28
C PRO A 155 22.17 -2.80 -7.50
N LYS A 156 23.34 -3.30 -7.94
CA LYS A 156 24.11 -4.26 -7.15
C LYS A 156 24.55 -3.56 -5.87
N ARG A 157 24.14 -4.06 -4.70
CA ARG A 157 24.82 -3.69 -3.45
C ARG A 157 26.24 -4.23 -3.58
N GLN A 158 27.24 -3.35 -3.57
CA GLN A 158 28.64 -3.79 -3.49
C GLN A 158 28.80 -4.54 -2.16
N LEU A 159 29.29 -5.77 -2.22
CA LEU A 159 29.71 -6.60 -1.07
C LEU A 159 30.94 -5.96 -0.37
N GLY A 160 30.94 -4.67 -0.12
CA GLY A 160 32.06 -3.92 0.43
C GLY A 160 31.60 -2.63 1.09
N GLU A 161 30.40 -2.14 0.76
CA GLU A 161 29.69 -1.23 1.62
C GLU A 161 28.79 -2.07 2.53
N SER A 162 29.40 -2.70 3.51
CA SER A 162 28.86 -2.68 4.82
C SER A 162 28.64 -1.19 5.12
N SER A 163 27.47 -0.63 4.71
CA SER A 163 26.86 0.43 5.47
C SER A 163 27.02 -0.08 6.89
N GLY A 164 27.91 0.56 7.63
CA GLY A 164 28.39 0.10 8.91
C GLY A 164 27.21 -0.43 9.69
N GLY A 165 27.39 -1.63 10.19
CA GLY A 165 26.41 -2.41 10.94
C GLY A 165 25.39 -1.55 11.65
N ALA A 166 24.31 -1.25 10.94
CA ALA A 166 23.07 -1.18 11.63
C ALA A 166 22.79 -2.63 11.98
N THR A 167 23.32 -3.06 13.11
CA THR A 167 22.91 -4.29 13.76
C THR A 167 21.41 -4.28 13.78
N ASP A 168 20.79 -5.46 13.68
CA ASP A 168 19.33 -5.67 13.86
C ASP A 168 18.78 -4.81 15.02
N GLU A 169 19.62 -4.44 15.95
CA GLU A 169 19.43 -3.55 17.09
C GLU A 169 19.36 -2.05 16.73
N SER A 170 20.09 -1.57 15.73
CA SER A 170 20.02 -0.16 15.31
C SER A 170 18.87 0.10 14.33
N ILE A 171 18.48 -0.89 13.51
CA ILE A 171 17.25 -0.84 12.71
C ILE A 171 16.04 -0.94 13.62
N ARG A 172 16.05 -1.84 14.62
CA ARG A 172 15.04 -1.87 15.67
C ARG A 172 15.00 -0.58 16.50
N LYS A 173 16.15 -0.02 16.87
CA LYS A 173 16.21 1.29 17.55
C LYS A 173 15.73 2.45 16.71
N GLN A 174 16.00 2.44 15.40
CA GLN A 174 15.52 3.48 14.49
C GLN A 174 14.02 3.32 14.19
N GLN A 175 13.54 2.09 13.99
CA GLN A 175 12.11 1.80 13.85
C GLN A 175 11.35 2.01 15.19
N GLN A 176 11.96 1.71 16.33
CA GLN A 176 11.41 2.06 17.64
C GLN A 176 11.40 3.57 17.85
N LYS A 177 12.44 4.29 17.46
CA LYS A 177 12.50 5.74 17.59
C LYS A 177 11.49 6.44 16.68
N THR A 178 11.31 5.96 15.46
CA THR A 178 10.28 6.49 14.54
C THR A 178 8.87 6.16 15.04
N LYS A 179 8.65 4.93 15.55
CA LYS A 179 7.39 4.57 16.20
C LYS A 179 7.13 5.35 17.48
N GLU A 180 8.17 5.53 18.32
CA GLU A 180 8.05 6.33 19.55
C GLU A 180 7.85 7.83 19.26
N GLU A 181 8.40 8.36 18.16
CA GLU A 181 8.17 9.73 17.70
C GLU A 181 6.76 9.87 17.09
N GLU A 182 6.30 8.92 16.29
CA GLU A 182 4.93 8.86 15.78
C GLU A 182 3.89 8.64 16.90
N GLU A 183 4.19 7.77 17.86
CA GLU A 183 3.35 7.58 19.06
C GLU A 183 3.34 8.83 19.94
N LYS A 184 4.49 9.52 20.11
CA LYS A 184 4.54 10.79 20.83
C LYS A 184 3.77 11.90 20.14
N GLU A 185 3.86 11.98 18.82
CA GLU A 185 3.14 12.97 18.03
C GLU A 185 1.62 12.67 18.02
N GLN A 186 1.26 11.38 17.95
CA GLN A 186 -0.12 10.95 18.14
C GLN A 186 -0.61 11.21 19.57
N LEU A 187 0.18 10.86 20.62
CA LEU A 187 -0.18 11.18 22.01
C LEU A 187 -0.34 12.69 22.24
N ALA A 188 0.50 13.51 21.60
CA ALA A 188 0.38 14.96 21.68
C ALA A 188 -0.96 15.46 21.11
N ALA A 189 -1.49 14.81 20.09
CA ALA A 189 -2.81 15.13 19.52
C ALA A 189 -3.96 14.86 20.50
N TYR A 190 -3.80 13.91 21.42
CA TYR A 190 -4.79 13.59 22.45
C TYR A 190 -4.67 14.47 23.72
N ASP A 191 -3.70 15.38 23.78
CA ASP A 191 -3.50 16.37 24.84
C ASP A 191 -3.49 15.76 26.27
N GLY A 192 -2.96 14.54 26.38
CA GLY A 192 -2.86 13.81 27.65
C GLY A 192 -4.12 13.04 28.08
N TYR A 193 -5.17 13.02 27.27
CA TYR A 193 -6.31 12.13 27.47
C TYR A 193 -6.00 10.72 26.95
N ASN A 194 -6.68 9.72 27.52
CA ASN A 194 -6.56 8.36 27.03
C ASN A 194 -7.10 8.24 25.59
N LYS A 195 -6.34 7.50 24.77
CA LYS A 195 -6.68 7.30 23.35
C LYS A 195 -8.01 6.60 23.16
N ASP A 196 -8.24 5.49 23.91
CA ASP A 196 -9.45 4.68 23.73
C ASP A 196 -10.71 5.45 24.14
N LEU A 197 -10.56 6.35 25.13
CA LEU A 197 -11.64 7.25 25.58
C LEU A 197 -12.05 8.24 24.47
N ILE A 198 -11.07 8.84 23.78
CA ILE A 198 -11.33 9.76 22.67
C ILE A 198 -11.82 9.01 21.44
N ASP A 199 -11.25 7.84 21.14
CA ASP A 199 -11.60 7.03 19.97
C ASP A 199 -13.06 6.57 20.02
N ARG A 200 -13.67 6.40 21.20
CA ARG A 200 -15.11 6.13 21.35
C ARG A 200 -15.98 7.21 20.68
N PHE A 201 -15.59 8.47 20.79
CA PHE A 201 -16.27 9.58 20.12
C PHE A 201 -15.88 9.71 18.65
N CYS A 202 -14.65 9.36 18.30
CA CYS A 202 -14.21 9.33 16.90
C CYS A 202 -14.99 8.28 16.09
N HIS A 203 -15.34 7.14 16.68
CA HIS A 203 -16.22 6.15 16.05
C HIS A 203 -17.64 6.66 15.77
N MET A 204 -18.08 7.73 16.46
CA MET A 204 -19.35 8.41 16.18
C MET A 204 -19.23 9.47 15.05
N GLY A 205 -18.04 9.61 14.43
CA GLY A 205 -17.81 10.49 13.29
C GLY A 205 -17.17 11.84 13.62
N PHE A 206 -16.63 12.03 14.82
CA PHE A 206 -15.94 13.25 15.21
C PHE A 206 -14.42 13.11 15.05
N ASP A 207 -13.71 14.20 14.79
CA ASP A 207 -12.24 14.20 14.72
C ASP A 207 -11.60 14.42 16.10
N VAL A 208 -10.38 13.93 16.27
CA VAL A 208 -9.63 14.00 17.55
C VAL A 208 -9.51 15.42 18.09
N PRO A 209 -9.13 16.46 17.31
CA PRO A 209 -9.03 17.82 17.83
C PRO A 209 -10.36 18.37 18.39
N ARG A 210 -11.48 18.00 17.75
CA ARG A 210 -12.81 18.43 18.16
C ARG A 210 -13.24 17.74 19.46
N VAL A 211 -12.97 16.45 19.60
CA VAL A 211 -13.24 15.69 20.84
C VAL A 211 -12.40 16.23 21.98
N VAL A 212 -11.09 16.45 21.78
CA VAL A 212 -10.20 17.04 22.80
C VAL A 212 -10.70 18.42 23.24
N SER A 213 -11.14 19.24 22.29
CA SER A 213 -11.70 20.56 22.61
C SER A 213 -12.99 20.47 23.43
N ALA A 214 -13.87 19.52 23.13
CA ALA A 214 -15.08 19.26 23.90
C ALA A 214 -14.77 18.76 25.32
N PHE A 215 -13.81 17.86 25.47
CA PHE A 215 -13.35 17.36 26.77
C PHE A 215 -12.79 18.47 27.66
N LYS A 216 -12.00 19.39 27.09
CA LYS A 216 -11.50 20.56 27.80
C LYS A 216 -12.63 21.49 28.26
N TYR A 217 -13.62 21.71 27.39
CA TYR A 217 -14.75 22.57 27.69
C TYR A 217 -15.63 22.03 28.81
N VAL A 218 -15.92 20.73 28.79
CA VAL A 218 -16.72 20.04 29.79
C VAL A 218 -15.95 19.83 31.10
N GLY A 219 -14.62 19.94 31.08
CA GLY A 219 -13.76 19.75 32.25
C GLY A 219 -13.50 18.29 32.59
N ILE A 220 -13.44 17.44 31.55
CA ILE A 220 -13.09 16.01 31.73
C ILE A 220 -11.69 15.88 32.30
N ASP A 221 -11.51 15.06 33.35
CA ASP A 221 -10.20 14.81 33.94
C ASP A 221 -9.38 13.89 32.99
N ARG A 222 -8.08 14.17 32.91
CA ARG A 222 -7.15 13.37 32.12
C ARG A 222 -6.76 12.06 32.82
N MET A 223 -6.98 11.93 34.10
CA MET A 223 -6.66 10.74 34.94
C MET A 223 -5.26 10.16 34.64
N GLY A 224 -4.27 11.03 34.33
CA GLY A 224 -2.91 10.58 33.99
C GLY A 224 -2.81 9.82 32.67
N GLY A 225 -3.81 9.84 31.81
CA GLY A 225 -3.87 9.07 30.56
C GLY A 225 -4.38 7.64 30.71
N GLU A 226 -4.91 7.27 31.88
CA GLU A 226 -5.53 5.97 32.11
C GLU A 226 -6.93 5.92 31.45
N ASP A 227 -7.33 4.72 31.00
CA ASP A 227 -8.68 4.47 30.50
C ASP A 227 -9.67 4.35 31.66
N TYR A 228 -10.82 5.00 31.53
CA TYR A 228 -11.91 4.92 32.49
C TYR A 228 -13.27 5.12 31.80
N GLU A 229 -14.34 4.68 32.43
CA GLU A 229 -15.69 4.95 31.93
C GLU A 229 -16.15 6.35 32.36
N LEU A 230 -16.48 7.19 31.39
CA LEU A 230 -17.14 8.46 31.65
C LEU A 230 -18.54 8.22 32.23
N GLU A 231 -18.87 8.95 33.28
CA GLU A 231 -20.23 8.98 33.80
C GLU A 231 -21.21 9.43 32.73
N GLU A 232 -22.43 8.91 32.75
CA GLU A 232 -23.45 9.12 31.73
C GLU A 232 -23.79 10.61 31.54
N ALA A 233 -23.68 11.40 32.60
CA ALA A 233 -23.86 12.85 32.57
C ALA A 233 -22.80 13.54 31.68
N TYR A 234 -21.52 13.19 31.85
CA TYR A 234 -20.45 13.75 31.07
C TYR A 234 -20.47 13.29 29.59
N MET A 235 -20.95 12.06 29.35
CA MET A 235 -21.17 11.57 27.98
C MET A 235 -22.19 12.43 27.25
N GLY A 236 -23.26 12.82 27.93
CA GLY A 236 -24.30 13.71 27.41
C GLY A 236 -23.74 15.10 27.07
N ASP A 237 -23.03 15.72 28.01
CA ASP A 237 -22.48 17.07 27.86
C ASP A 237 -21.44 17.16 26.73
N VAL A 238 -20.53 16.17 26.65
CA VAL A 238 -19.56 16.06 25.57
C VAL A 238 -20.24 15.91 24.21
N THR A 239 -21.25 15.03 24.14
CA THR A 239 -21.98 14.77 22.89
C THR A 239 -22.77 16.03 22.45
N ALA A 240 -23.45 16.71 23.36
CA ALA A 240 -24.13 17.97 23.09
C ALA A 240 -23.15 19.03 22.52
N ARG A 241 -21.99 19.17 23.15
CA ARG A 241 -20.95 20.08 22.68
C ARG A 241 -20.42 19.72 21.31
N LEU A 242 -20.24 18.44 21.03
CA LEU A 242 -19.79 17.94 19.72
C LEU A 242 -20.83 18.18 18.62
N LEU A 243 -22.12 18.14 18.96
CA LEU A 243 -23.21 18.42 18.03
C LEU A 243 -23.45 19.93 17.83
N GLY A 244 -22.80 20.79 18.62
CA GLY A 244 -22.91 22.24 18.49
C GLY A 244 -24.03 22.86 19.32
N GLU A 245 -24.55 22.12 20.29
CA GLU A 245 -25.44 22.68 21.27
C GLU A 245 -24.66 23.57 22.26
N PRO A 246 -25.22 24.76 22.66
CA PRO A 246 -24.53 25.74 23.48
C PRO A 246 -24.27 25.28 24.92
#